data_152e0b9e1788c0cd04863c19db4a7510
#
_entry.id   152e0b9e1788c0cd04863c19db4a7510
#
_cell.length_a   1.000
_cell.length_b   1.000
_cell.length_c   1.000
_cell.angle_alpha   90.00
_cell.angle_beta   90.00
_cell.angle_gamma   90.00
#
_symmetry.space_group_name_H-M   'P 1'
#
loop_
_entity.id
_entity.type
_entity.pdbx_description
1 polymer ?
#
loop_
_entity_poly.entity_id
_entity_poly.type
_entity_poly.pdbx_seq_one_letter_code
_entity_poly.pdbx_strand_id
1 'polypeptide(L)'
;MDEEWFIKAEKVAQGALCKRAKCGAVIVSAKGKVIGEGYNAPPRNDLLAAKCEEEFDRSKKPKYDLTCCVHAEWRAIADALANHPEEIVGSTLYYVRLGDDGKRKPSRKPFCTVCSRLALDFRIGKFALWHEDGIMLYNTKDYNDLSYAFHK
;
A
#
# COMPACT_ATOMS: atom_id res chain seq x y z
N MET A 1 -9.56 3.31 -17.62
CA MET A 1 -9.41 4.41 -16.67
C MET A 1 -8.68 3.97 -15.42
N ASP A 2 -9.21 3.04 -14.66
CA ASP A 2 -8.49 2.60 -13.45
C ASP A 2 -7.22 1.83 -13.78
N GLU A 3 -7.16 1.15 -14.91
CA GLU A 3 -5.97 0.38 -15.33
C GLU A 3 -4.71 1.26 -15.43
N GLU A 4 -4.84 2.50 -15.88
CA GLU A 4 -3.69 3.43 -15.98
C GLU A 4 -3.04 3.69 -14.62
N TRP A 5 -3.84 3.74 -13.55
CA TRP A 5 -3.32 3.96 -12.21
C TRP A 5 -2.60 2.73 -11.65
N PHE A 6 -3.07 1.54 -12.01
CA PHE A 6 -2.36 0.31 -11.68
C PHE A 6 -1.03 0.20 -12.43
N ILE A 7 -0.98 0.62 -13.70
CA ILE A 7 0.27 0.70 -14.45
C ILE A 7 1.24 1.68 -13.79
N LYS A 8 0.74 2.82 -13.33
CA LYS A 8 1.54 3.79 -12.58
C LYS A 8 2.07 3.19 -11.28
N ALA A 9 1.23 2.49 -10.54
CA ALA A 9 1.61 1.83 -9.29
C ALA A 9 2.66 0.73 -9.53
N GLU A 10 2.59 0.00 -10.65
CA GLU A 10 3.62 -0.97 -11.03
C GLU A 10 4.99 -0.31 -11.21
N LYS A 11 5.03 0.82 -11.89
CA LYS A 11 6.28 1.57 -12.06
C LYS A 11 6.85 2.02 -10.73
N VAL A 12 6.00 2.49 -9.84
CA VAL A 12 6.41 2.87 -8.48
C VAL A 12 6.94 1.65 -7.73
N ALA A 13 6.25 0.51 -7.81
CA ALA A 13 6.64 -0.73 -7.14
C ALA A 13 8.02 -1.25 -7.56
N GLN A 14 8.45 -0.96 -8.80
CA GLN A 14 9.77 -1.36 -9.29
C GLN A 14 10.91 -0.73 -8.48
N GLY A 15 10.66 0.40 -7.82
CA GLY A 15 11.64 1.05 -6.93
C GLY A 15 11.73 0.42 -5.54
N ALA A 16 10.85 -0.50 -5.20
CA ALA A 16 10.79 -1.10 -3.86
C ALA A 16 12.11 -1.81 -3.49
N LEU A 17 12.50 -1.65 -2.23
CA LEU A 17 13.75 -2.21 -1.71
C LEU A 17 13.52 -3.35 -0.73
N CYS A 18 12.28 -3.73 -0.48
CA CYS A 18 11.95 -4.87 0.37
C CYS A 18 12.27 -6.17 -0.35
N LYS A 19 13.00 -7.07 0.32
CA LYS A 19 13.41 -8.37 -0.27
C LYS A 19 12.26 -9.36 -0.39
N ARG A 20 11.26 -9.28 0.48
CA ARG A 20 10.15 -10.26 0.53
C ARG A 20 9.05 -9.99 -0.49
N ALA A 21 8.78 -8.71 -0.76
CA ALA A 21 7.74 -8.32 -1.68
C ALA A 21 8.00 -6.92 -2.18
N LYS A 22 7.74 -6.68 -3.45
CA LYS A 22 7.81 -5.35 -4.04
C LYS A 22 6.39 -4.83 -4.21
N CYS A 23 6.07 -3.78 -3.48
CA CYS A 23 4.73 -3.18 -3.49
C CYS A 23 4.82 -1.71 -3.90
N GLY A 24 3.79 -1.24 -4.55
CA GLY A 24 3.65 0.16 -4.93
C GLY A 24 2.24 0.65 -4.72
N ALA A 25 2.11 1.91 -4.41
CA ALA A 25 0.82 2.56 -4.23
C ALA A 25 0.84 3.94 -4.85
N VAL A 26 -0.28 4.32 -5.47
CA VAL A 26 -0.50 5.70 -5.90
C VAL A 26 -1.85 6.16 -5.37
N ILE A 27 -1.92 7.43 -5.02
CA ILE A 27 -3.17 8.06 -4.58
C ILE A 27 -3.57 9.05 -5.66
N VAL A 28 -4.81 8.93 -6.11
CA VAL A 28 -5.38 9.76 -7.17
C VAL A 28 -6.53 10.57 -6.58
N SER A 29 -6.48 11.89 -6.75
CA SER A 29 -7.52 12.79 -6.26
C SER A 29 -8.85 12.55 -6.97
N ALA A 30 -9.93 13.08 -6.40
CA ALA A 30 -11.25 13.01 -7.03
C ALA A 30 -11.28 13.65 -8.44
N LYS A 31 -10.31 14.50 -8.74
CA LYS A 31 -10.17 15.16 -10.06
C LYS A 31 -9.27 14.39 -11.03
N GLY A 32 -8.78 13.21 -10.66
CA GLY A 32 -7.95 12.40 -11.53
C GLY A 32 -6.47 12.78 -11.57
N LYS A 33 -5.97 13.43 -10.53
CA LYS A 33 -4.56 13.83 -10.41
C LYS A 33 -3.84 12.92 -9.42
N VAL A 34 -2.65 12.43 -9.78
CA VAL A 34 -1.78 11.71 -8.84
C VAL A 34 -1.27 12.69 -7.79
N ILE A 35 -1.58 12.43 -6.54
CA ILE A 35 -1.21 13.29 -5.41
C ILE A 35 -0.25 12.64 -4.43
N GLY A 36 -0.03 11.33 -4.53
CA GLY A 36 0.92 10.62 -3.68
C GLY A 36 1.39 9.33 -4.31
N GLU A 37 2.66 8.99 -4.10
CA GLU A 37 3.28 7.76 -4.58
C GLU A 37 4.14 7.16 -3.47
N GLY A 38 4.18 5.84 -3.38
CA GLY A 38 5.01 5.17 -2.41
C GLY A 38 5.33 3.73 -2.81
N TYR A 39 6.51 3.28 -2.46
CA TYR A 39 6.92 1.88 -2.55
C TYR A 39 7.44 1.43 -1.18
N ASN A 40 7.45 0.12 -0.94
CA ASN A 40 7.92 -0.40 0.33
C ASN A 40 9.44 -0.50 0.38
N ALA A 41 10.02 -0.02 1.48
CA ALA A 41 11.45 0.00 1.69
C ALA A 41 11.75 0.23 3.18
N PRO A 42 12.98 -0.08 3.64
CA PRO A 42 13.40 0.32 4.97
C PRO A 42 13.32 1.84 5.14
N PRO A 43 13.23 2.33 6.37
CA PRO A 43 13.18 3.77 6.62
C PRO A 43 14.29 4.52 5.87
N ARG A 44 13.94 5.62 5.22
CA ARG A 44 14.84 6.47 4.42
C ARG A 44 15.53 5.75 3.25
N ASN A 45 15.01 4.60 2.83
CA ASN A 45 15.64 3.73 1.83
C ASN A 45 17.02 3.22 2.25
N ASP A 46 17.30 3.20 3.54
CA ASP A 46 18.59 2.77 4.07
C ASP A 46 18.65 1.24 4.17
N LEU A 47 19.37 0.61 3.26
CA LEU A 47 19.52 -0.84 3.24
C LEU A 47 20.22 -1.40 4.48
N LEU A 48 20.98 -0.58 5.20
CA LEU A 48 21.59 -0.99 6.47
C LEU A 48 20.54 -1.13 7.59
N ALA A 49 19.39 -0.52 7.43
CA ALA A 49 18.28 -0.65 8.37
C ALA A 49 17.40 -1.89 8.08
N ALA A 50 17.68 -2.63 7.02
CA ALA A 50 16.89 -3.78 6.64
C ALA A 50 17.05 -4.94 7.64
N LYS A 51 15.91 -5.52 8.04
CA LYS A 51 15.81 -6.61 9.01
C LYS A 51 15.10 -7.84 8.42
N CYS A 52 15.01 -7.91 7.09
CA CYS A 52 14.20 -8.93 6.41
C CYS A 52 14.62 -10.36 6.70
N GLU A 53 15.89 -10.59 7.02
CA GLU A 53 16.45 -11.90 7.27
C GLU A 53 16.59 -12.23 8.77
N GLU A 54 16.27 -11.27 9.64
CA GLU A 54 16.34 -11.50 11.08
C GLU A 54 15.16 -12.31 11.59
N GLU A 55 15.42 -13.18 12.53
CA GLU A 55 14.37 -13.91 13.26
C GLU A 55 14.05 -13.18 14.56
N PHE A 56 12.77 -13.09 14.88
CA PHE A 56 12.29 -12.42 16.07
C PHE A 56 11.34 -13.33 16.84
N ASP A 57 11.35 -13.14 18.16
CA ASP A 57 10.41 -13.83 19.05
C ASP A 57 9.03 -13.16 18.96
N ARG A 58 8.15 -13.76 18.17
CA ARG A 58 6.79 -13.25 17.93
C ARG A 58 5.87 -13.33 19.16
N SER A 59 6.28 -14.06 20.22
CA SER A 59 5.53 -14.08 21.46
C SER A 59 5.65 -12.76 22.23
N LYS A 60 6.69 -11.98 21.95
CA LYS A 60 6.95 -10.70 22.63
C LYS A 60 6.41 -9.50 21.85
N LYS A 61 6.38 -9.59 20.51
CA LYS A 61 5.86 -8.53 19.66
C LYS A 61 5.08 -9.09 18.49
N PRO A 62 3.98 -8.45 18.06
CA PRO A 62 3.28 -8.85 16.85
C PRO A 62 4.16 -8.69 15.63
N LYS A 63 3.85 -9.46 14.58
CA LYS A 63 4.61 -9.45 13.33
C LYS A 63 4.81 -8.05 12.76
N TYR A 64 3.79 -7.19 12.83
CA TYR A 64 3.86 -5.84 12.27
C TYR A 64 4.89 -4.95 12.95
N ASP A 65 5.14 -5.16 14.23
CA ASP A 65 6.18 -4.41 14.95
C ASP A 65 7.59 -4.92 14.65
N LEU A 66 7.70 -6.04 13.96
CA LEU A 66 8.98 -6.69 13.67
C LEU A 66 9.42 -6.52 12.23
N THR A 67 8.54 -6.07 11.34
CA THR A 67 8.89 -5.82 9.95
C THR A 67 9.61 -4.49 9.80
N CYS A 68 10.66 -4.47 8.99
CA CYS A 68 11.51 -3.28 8.84
C CYS A 68 11.03 -2.30 7.78
N CYS A 69 10.23 -2.78 6.81
CA CYS A 69 9.86 -1.92 5.69
C CYS A 69 8.67 -1.02 6.02
N VAL A 70 8.79 0.23 5.65
CA VAL A 70 7.65 1.15 5.61
C VAL A 70 6.78 0.72 4.42
N HIS A 71 5.49 0.55 4.66
CA HIS A 71 4.56 0.08 3.64
C HIS A 71 4.41 1.09 2.50
N ALA A 72 4.17 0.59 1.30
CA ALA A 72 3.94 1.42 0.12
C ALA A 72 2.78 2.41 0.34
N GLU A 73 1.69 1.94 0.93
CA GLU A 73 0.52 2.75 1.23
C GLU A 73 0.83 3.89 2.21
N TRP A 74 1.64 3.61 3.23
CA TRP A 74 2.04 4.65 4.20
C TRP A 74 2.86 5.74 3.54
N ARG A 75 3.77 5.36 2.65
CA ARG A 75 4.60 6.34 1.92
C ARG A 75 3.76 7.16 0.96
N ALA A 76 2.81 6.54 0.27
CA ALA A 76 1.90 7.27 -0.61
C ALA A 76 1.05 8.28 0.17
N ILE A 77 0.54 7.88 1.33
CA ILE A 77 -0.23 8.76 2.21
C ILE A 77 0.62 9.92 2.72
N ALA A 78 1.84 9.62 3.19
CA ALA A 78 2.76 10.66 3.66
C ALA A 78 3.10 11.65 2.55
N ASP A 79 3.36 11.17 1.34
CA ASP A 79 3.63 12.00 0.18
C ASP A 79 2.45 12.93 -0.15
N ALA A 80 1.24 12.36 -0.17
CA ALA A 80 0.03 13.15 -0.42
C ALA A 80 -0.20 14.22 0.64
N LEU A 81 0.01 13.88 1.92
CA LEU A 81 -0.16 14.83 3.02
C LEU A 81 0.88 15.94 2.98
N ALA A 82 2.11 15.63 2.59
CA ALA A 82 3.19 16.62 2.53
C ALA A 82 3.01 17.61 1.37
N ASN A 83 2.47 17.15 0.23
CA ASN A 83 2.46 17.92 -1.01
C ASN A 83 1.07 18.35 -1.48
N HIS A 84 0.00 17.61 -1.11
CA HIS A 84 -1.37 17.85 -1.57
C HIS A 84 -2.40 17.57 -0.47
N PRO A 85 -2.25 18.16 0.73
CA PRO A 85 -3.10 17.81 1.87
C PRO A 85 -4.59 18.07 1.63
N GLU A 86 -4.96 19.09 0.88
CA GLU A 86 -6.36 19.43 0.63
C GLU A 86 -7.02 18.52 -0.42
N GLU A 87 -6.25 17.74 -1.16
CA GLU A 87 -6.78 16.87 -2.22
C GLU A 87 -6.93 15.41 -1.79
N ILE A 88 -6.51 15.07 -0.57
CA ILE A 88 -6.55 13.68 -0.10
C ILE A 88 -7.98 13.22 0.22
N VAL A 89 -8.85 14.11 0.66
CA VAL A 89 -10.24 13.76 0.99
C VAL A 89 -10.98 13.31 -0.27
N GLY A 90 -11.58 12.12 -0.22
CA GLY A 90 -12.31 11.57 -1.36
C GLY A 90 -11.43 10.97 -2.46
N SER A 91 -10.12 10.89 -2.24
CA SER A 91 -9.18 10.27 -3.19
C SER A 91 -9.33 8.75 -3.23
N THR A 92 -8.63 8.12 -4.18
CA THR A 92 -8.55 6.66 -4.32
C THR A 92 -7.10 6.22 -4.23
N LEU A 93 -6.83 5.22 -3.39
CA LEU A 93 -5.51 4.59 -3.28
C LEU A 93 -5.50 3.32 -4.12
N TYR A 94 -4.57 3.24 -5.07
CA TYR A 94 -4.32 2.08 -5.93
C TYR A 94 -3.09 1.35 -5.44
N TYR A 95 -3.22 0.07 -5.14
CA TYR A 95 -2.14 -0.75 -4.61
C TYR A 95 -1.82 -1.90 -5.54
N VAL A 96 -0.53 -2.17 -5.74
CA VAL A 96 -0.06 -3.34 -6.46
C VAL A 96 1.06 -4.04 -5.73
N ARG A 97 1.17 -5.34 -5.99
CA ARG A 97 2.30 -6.17 -5.60
C ARG A 97 2.87 -6.80 -6.86
N LEU A 98 4.19 -6.83 -6.98
CA LEU A 98 4.85 -7.48 -8.10
C LEU A 98 5.20 -8.92 -7.74
N GLY A 99 5.10 -9.82 -8.71
CA GLY A 99 5.63 -11.17 -8.60
C GLY A 99 7.14 -11.20 -8.87
N ASP A 100 7.72 -12.38 -8.77
CA ASP A 100 9.16 -12.58 -9.03
C ASP A 100 9.55 -12.27 -10.47
N ASP A 101 8.59 -12.32 -11.39
CA ASP A 101 8.76 -11.96 -12.79
C ASP A 101 8.74 -10.44 -13.05
N GLY A 102 8.55 -9.64 -12.00
CA GLY A 102 8.46 -8.18 -12.08
C GLY A 102 7.11 -7.68 -12.59
N LYS A 103 6.15 -8.57 -12.82
CA LYS A 103 4.81 -8.21 -13.29
C LYS A 103 3.84 -8.13 -12.11
N ARG A 104 2.76 -7.38 -12.33
CA ARG A 104 1.67 -7.26 -11.36
C ARG A 104 1.11 -8.63 -11.01
N LYS A 105 1.00 -8.87 -9.71
CA LYS A 105 0.43 -10.09 -9.16
C LYS A 105 -0.96 -9.77 -8.62
N PRO A 106 -1.95 -10.65 -8.83
CA PRO A 106 -3.27 -10.43 -8.24
C PRO A 106 -3.20 -10.23 -6.74
N SER A 107 -3.88 -9.21 -6.25
CA SER A 107 -3.99 -8.94 -4.83
C SER A 107 -4.90 -9.97 -4.16
N ARG A 108 -4.60 -10.27 -2.92
CA ARG A 108 -5.51 -11.01 -2.05
C ARG A 108 -6.68 -10.10 -1.66
N LYS A 109 -7.62 -10.65 -0.92
CA LYS A 109 -8.67 -9.86 -0.27
C LYS A 109 -8.06 -8.74 0.59
N PRO A 110 -8.81 -7.71 0.96
CA PRO A 110 -8.32 -6.65 1.84
C PRO A 110 -7.60 -7.22 3.06
N PHE A 111 -6.34 -6.85 3.24
CA PHE A 111 -5.47 -7.47 4.24
C PHE A 111 -4.91 -6.49 5.26
N CYS A 112 -4.26 -5.43 4.82
CA CYS A 112 -3.50 -4.57 5.73
C CYS A 112 -4.40 -3.64 6.53
N THR A 113 -4.74 -4.06 7.74
CA THR A 113 -5.57 -3.28 8.67
C THR A 113 -4.90 -1.96 9.07
N VAL A 114 -3.57 -1.99 9.27
CA VAL A 114 -2.82 -0.77 9.63
C VAL A 114 -2.91 0.26 8.51
N CYS A 115 -2.74 -0.16 7.27
CA CYS A 115 -2.81 0.72 6.11
C CYS A 115 -4.21 1.30 5.91
N SER A 116 -5.23 0.44 5.98
CA SER A 116 -6.61 0.88 5.77
C SER A 116 -7.12 1.76 6.89
N ARG A 117 -6.69 1.51 8.13
CA ARG A 117 -7.02 2.35 9.28
C ARG A 117 -6.48 3.76 9.08
N LEU A 118 -5.23 3.86 8.63
CA LEU A 118 -4.59 5.14 8.34
C LEU A 118 -5.29 5.87 7.17
N ALA A 119 -5.57 5.13 6.10
CA ALA A 119 -6.27 5.68 4.95
C ALA A 119 -7.65 6.22 5.32
N LEU A 120 -8.37 5.48 6.16
CA LEU A 120 -9.69 5.88 6.63
C LEU A 120 -9.63 7.15 7.48
N ASP A 121 -8.64 7.24 8.37
CA ASP A 121 -8.45 8.40 9.23
C ASP A 121 -8.20 9.68 8.43
N PHE A 122 -7.45 9.60 7.35
CA PHE A 122 -7.18 10.72 6.47
C PHE A 122 -8.22 10.92 5.37
N ARG A 123 -9.34 10.19 5.41
CA ARG A 123 -10.51 10.35 4.54
C ARG A 123 -10.25 10.02 3.07
N ILE A 124 -9.33 9.09 2.81
CA ILE A 124 -9.22 8.47 1.50
C ILE A 124 -10.53 7.72 1.23
N GLY A 125 -11.19 8.03 0.13
CA GLY A 125 -12.54 7.54 -0.12
C GLY A 125 -12.60 6.09 -0.56
N LYS A 126 -11.65 5.66 -1.40
CA LYS A 126 -11.64 4.31 -1.96
C LYS A 126 -10.26 3.69 -1.94
N PHE A 127 -10.26 2.36 -1.88
CA PHE A 127 -9.05 1.53 -1.95
C PHE A 127 -9.24 0.55 -3.12
N ALA A 128 -8.38 0.63 -4.12
CA ALA A 128 -8.48 -0.16 -5.34
C ALA A 128 -7.48 -1.30 -5.34
N LEU A 129 -7.95 -2.51 -5.57
CA LEU A 129 -7.13 -3.70 -5.72
C LEU A 129 -7.35 -4.33 -7.10
N TRP A 130 -6.31 -4.97 -7.61
CA TRP A 130 -6.37 -5.74 -8.83
C TRP A 130 -6.42 -7.23 -8.48
N HIS A 131 -7.56 -7.84 -8.74
CA HIS A 131 -7.79 -9.27 -8.50
C HIS A 131 -7.72 -10.06 -9.81
N GLU A 132 -7.70 -11.38 -9.73
CA GLU A 132 -7.69 -12.26 -10.92
C GLU A 132 -8.87 -11.99 -11.85
N ASP A 133 -10.04 -11.72 -11.28
CA ASP A 133 -11.27 -11.46 -12.00
C ASP A 133 -11.50 -9.98 -12.34
N GLY A 134 -10.52 -9.12 -12.05
CA GLY A 134 -10.56 -7.71 -12.43
C GLY A 134 -10.33 -6.74 -11.30
N ILE A 135 -10.54 -5.47 -11.60
CA ILE A 135 -10.35 -4.36 -10.67
C ILE A 135 -11.54 -4.28 -9.71
N MET A 136 -11.25 -4.16 -8.42
CA MET A 136 -12.26 -3.92 -7.39
C MET A 136 -11.97 -2.62 -6.65
N LEU A 137 -12.96 -1.72 -6.66
CA LEU A 137 -12.91 -0.49 -5.88
C LEU A 137 -13.70 -0.70 -4.60
N TYR A 138 -12.98 -0.76 -3.48
CA TYR A 138 -13.58 -0.85 -2.16
C TYR A 138 -13.81 0.55 -1.60
N ASN A 139 -14.95 0.79 -0.99
CA ASN A 139 -15.05 1.90 -0.05
C ASN A 139 -14.02 1.66 1.05
N THR A 140 -13.28 2.69 1.47
CA THR A 140 -12.18 2.52 2.43
C THR A 140 -12.64 1.94 3.76
N LYS A 141 -13.85 2.31 4.21
CA LYS A 141 -14.41 1.73 5.43
C LYS A 141 -14.69 0.24 5.27
N ASP A 142 -15.27 -0.15 4.15
CA ASP A 142 -15.55 -1.57 3.86
C ASP A 142 -14.25 -2.36 3.76
N TYR A 143 -13.23 -1.81 3.12
CA TYR A 143 -11.89 -2.41 3.06
C TYR A 143 -11.35 -2.64 4.47
N ASN A 144 -11.43 -1.63 5.31
CA ASN A 144 -10.95 -1.74 6.69
C ASN A 144 -11.70 -2.82 7.47
N ASP A 145 -13.03 -2.84 7.36
CA ASP A 145 -13.84 -3.87 8.02
C ASP A 145 -13.48 -5.27 7.54
N LEU A 146 -13.31 -5.46 6.22
CA LEU A 146 -12.94 -6.76 5.64
C LEU A 146 -11.54 -7.19 6.05
N SER A 147 -10.61 -6.27 6.25
CA SER A 147 -9.23 -6.58 6.62
C SER A 147 -9.13 -7.33 7.95
N TYR A 148 -10.06 -7.12 8.86
CA TYR A 148 -10.10 -7.81 10.15
C TYR A 148 -10.40 -9.31 10.03
N ALA A 149 -10.95 -9.75 8.92
CA ALA A 149 -11.25 -11.17 8.71
C ALA A 149 -10.00 -12.04 8.54
N PHE A 150 -8.85 -11.44 8.23
CA PHE A 150 -7.63 -12.19 7.92
C PHE A 150 -6.89 -12.77 9.12
N HIS A 151 -7.26 -12.42 10.32
CA HIS A 151 -6.60 -12.96 11.50
C HIS A 151 -7.32 -14.19 12.08
N LYS A 152 -8.38 -14.61 11.45
CA LYS A 152 -9.20 -15.75 11.90
C LYS A 152 -8.77 -17.06 11.24
#